data_29a7cf55cce7981167c332789f978190
#
_entry.id   29a7cf55cce7981167c332789f978190
#
_cell.length_a   1.000
_cell.length_b   1.000
_cell.length_c   1.000
_cell.angle_alpha   90.00
_cell.angle_beta   90.00
_cell.angle_gamma   90.00
#
_symmetry.space_group_name_H-M   'P 1'
#
loop_
_entity.id
_entity.type
_entity.pdbx_description
1 polymer ?
#
loop_
_entity_poly.entity_id
_entity_poly.type
_entity_poly.pdbx_seq_one_letter_code
_entity_poly.pdbx_strand_id
1 'polypeptide(L)'
;MLKDSLDIYGDDMHEECGVFGIFGVEDAPNLTYYGLHALQHRGQEACGISAFEGDKLNTVKGEGLVTEVFNQQKLSKLKGRIAIGHVRYSTTGGGGANNVQPFSFNHYTGDFALAHNGNLVNSRELARYLEVRGSLFHSSSDSELLAHLIKKEKSENRRIDNIIEALNMLEGAFAFLIMTKNRIYACRDKHGLRPLSIAKLGDGYVISSETCAFDIIGAEFIRDIEPGEVVTIDHHGIRSNHYSLYQRHLMCAMEYIYFARPDSDIEGCNVHSFRKLTGRYLYEQS
;
A
#
# COMPACT_ATOMS: atom_id res chain seq x y z
N MET A 1 -2.96 35.16 -28.42
CA MET A 1 -2.59 33.76 -28.37
C MET A 1 -1.48 33.61 -27.35
N LEU A 2 -1.76 33.55 -26.07
CA LEU A 2 -0.86 33.30 -24.95
C LEU A 2 -1.77 33.18 -23.69
N LYS A 3 -2.58 32.11 -23.63
CA LYS A 3 -3.51 31.86 -22.52
C LYS A 3 -3.61 30.40 -22.08
N ASP A 4 -2.71 29.53 -22.56
CA ASP A 4 -2.79 28.06 -22.30
C ASP A 4 -1.55 27.47 -21.62
N SER A 5 -0.87 28.21 -20.74
CA SER A 5 0.35 27.68 -20.08
C SER A 5 0.42 27.87 -18.56
N LEU A 6 -0.73 28.07 -17.87
CA LEU A 6 -0.74 28.33 -16.43
C LEU A 6 -1.67 27.43 -15.59
N ASP A 7 -2.15 26.32 -16.14
CA ASP A 7 -2.90 25.29 -15.35
C ASP A 7 -2.03 24.09 -14.96
N ILE A 8 -0.76 24.30 -14.62
CA ILE A 8 0.15 23.23 -14.21
C ILE A 8 0.09 22.96 -12.70
N TYR A 9 -0.53 23.82 -11.92
CA TYR A 9 -0.74 23.66 -10.48
C TYR A 9 -2.23 23.82 -10.17
N GLY A 10 -2.98 22.73 -10.29
CA GLY A 10 -4.23 22.62 -9.54
C GLY A 10 -3.87 22.69 -8.06
N ASP A 11 -4.31 23.74 -7.39
CA ASP A 11 -4.03 24.05 -5.97
C ASP A 11 -4.81 23.14 -4.98
N ASP A 12 -5.32 22.00 -5.43
CA ASP A 12 -6.02 21.06 -4.56
C ASP A 12 -5.01 20.16 -3.85
N MET A 13 -4.94 20.28 -2.53
CA MET A 13 -4.20 19.32 -1.70
C MET A 13 -4.88 17.96 -1.84
N HIS A 14 -4.20 17.02 -2.49
CA HIS A 14 -4.71 15.68 -2.75
C HIS A 14 -4.45 14.78 -1.55
N GLU A 15 -5.46 13.97 -1.21
CA GLU A 15 -5.36 12.88 -0.24
C GLU A 15 -4.51 11.74 -0.84
N GLU A 16 -4.00 10.87 0.03
CA GLU A 16 -3.09 9.80 -0.37
C GLU A 16 -3.73 8.44 -0.05
N CYS A 17 -3.52 7.46 -0.91
CA CYS A 17 -3.98 6.09 -0.71
C CYS A 17 -3.54 5.49 0.64
N GLY A 18 -4.25 4.44 1.09
CA GLY A 18 -3.87 3.65 2.26
C GLY A 18 -3.88 2.16 1.95
N VAL A 19 -2.89 1.44 2.50
CA VAL A 19 -2.78 -0.01 2.42
C VAL A 19 -2.89 -0.64 3.79
N PHE A 20 -3.52 -1.81 3.84
CA PHE A 20 -3.69 -2.60 5.06
C PHE A 20 -3.53 -4.09 4.75
N GLY A 21 -2.89 -4.85 5.62
CA GLY A 21 -2.69 -6.28 5.41
C GLY A 21 -2.70 -7.05 6.72
N ILE A 22 -3.21 -8.28 6.69
CA ILE A 22 -3.24 -9.21 7.83
C ILE A 22 -2.75 -10.58 7.40
N PHE A 23 -1.89 -11.16 8.20
CA PHE A 23 -1.38 -12.51 8.03
C PHE A 23 -1.56 -13.36 9.28
N GLY A 24 -2.15 -14.55 9.12
CA GLY A 24 -2.19 -15.59 10.14
C GLY A 24 -3.27 -15.42 11.22
N VAL A 25 -4.21 -14.47 11.04
CA VAL A 25 -5.28 -14.18 12.00
C VAL A 25 -6.63 -14.70 11.47
N GLU A 26 -7.44 -15.31 12.34
CA GLU A 26 -8.82 -15.68 11.99
C GLU A 26 -9.60 -14.44 11.55
N ASP A 27 -10.50 -14.64 10.57
CA ASP A 27 -11.36 -13.59 10.06
C ASP A 27 -10.61 -12.36 9.52
N ALA A 28 -9.42 -12.59 8.93
CA ALA A 28 -8.59 -11.52 8.37
C ALA A 28 -9.34 -10.54 7.46
N PRO A 29 -10.30 -10.95 6.59
CA PRO A 29 -11.04 -10.01 5.75
C PRO A 29 -11.89 -9.01 6.54
N ASN A 30 -12.58 -9.42 7.61
CA ASN A 30 -13.38 -8.51 8.44
C ASN A 30 -12.47 -7.55 9.23
N LEU A 31 -11.35 -8.03 9.75
CA LEU A 31 -10.36 -7.17 10.41
C LEU A 31 -9.75 -6.19 9.40
N THR A 32 -9.52 -6.62 8.16
CA THR A 32 -9.07 -5.72 7.07
C THR A 32 -10.11 -4.64 6.76
N TYR A 33 -11.41 -4.98 6.78
CA TYR A 33 -12.48 -3.99 6.63
C TYR A 33 -12.38 -2.90 7.72
N TYR A 34 -12.19 -3.25 8.99
CA TYR A 34 -12.03 -2.26 10.07
C TYR A 34 -10.74 -1.45 9.92
N GLY A 35 -9.64 -2.07 9.51
CA GLY A 35 -8.39 -1.37 9.20
C GLY A 35 -8.56 -0.35 8.08
N LEU A 36 -9.24 -0.71 6.98
CA LEU A 36 -9.53 0.22 5.88
C LEU A 36 -10.48 1.34 6.31
N HIS A 37 -11.46 1.05 7.16
CA HIS A 37 -12.35 2.07 7.72
C HIS A 37 -11.56 3.09 8.56
N ALA A 38 -10.55 2.64 9.32
CA ALA A 38 -9.65 3.55 10.05
C ALA A 38 -8.79 4.41 9.11
N LEU A 39 -8.45 3.90 7.92
CA LEU A 39 -7.67 4.58 6.89
C LEU A 39 -8.53 5.36 5.87
N GLN A 40 -9.86 5.46 6.05
CA GLN A 40 -10.78 6.08 5.08
C GLN A 40 -10.40 7.52 4.71
N HIS A 41 -9.82 8.27 5.65
CA HIS A 41 -9.34 9.64 5.42
C HIS A 41 -8.25 9.74 4.35
N ARG A 42 -7.54 8.64 4.06
CA ARG A 42 -6.50 8.59 3.03
C ARG A 42 -7.05 8.36 1.63
N GLY A 43 -8.27 7.82 1.51
CA GLY A 43 -8.88 7.56 0.20
C GLY A 43 -10.38 7.35 0.31
N GLN A 44 -11.16 8.14 -0.44
CA GLN A 44 -12.62 8.15 -0.38
C GLN A 44 -13.29 7.77 -1.70
N GLU A 45 -12.53 7.54 -2.77
CA GLU A 45 -13.09 7.27 -4.10
C GLU A 45 -13.40 5.80 -4.34
N ALA A 46 -12.56 4.91 -3.84
CA ALA A 46 -12.71 3.48 -4.05
C ALA A 46 -11.99 2.68 -2.97
N CYS A 47 -12.41 1.46 -2.76
CA CYS A 47 -11.73 0.54 -1.85
C CYS A 47 -11.89 -0.91 -2.29
N GLY A 48 -11.03 -1.78 -1.75
CA GLY A 48 -11.08 -3.20 -2.03
C GLY A 48 -10.36 -4.04 -1.00
N ILE A 49 -10.74 -5.30 -0.94
CA ILE A 49 -10.11 -6.34 -0.11
C ILE A 49 -9.90 -7.58 -0.97
N SER A 50 -8.71 -8.15 -0.90
CA SER A 50 -8.37 -9.46 -1.44
C SER A 50 -8.00 -10.41 -0.30
N ALA A 51 -8.46 -11.65 -0.34
CA ALA A 51 -8.18 -12.66 0.66
C ALA A 51 -7.99 -14.05 0.05
N PHE A 52 -7.18 -14.87 0.69
CA PHE A 52 -7.02 -16.28 0.32
C PHE A 52 -7.85 -17.19 1.24
N GLU A 53 -8.74 -17.96 0.63
CA GLU A 53 -9.42 -19.10 1.24
C GLU A 53 -8.79 -20.38 0.71
N GLY A 54 -7.85 -20.98 1.45
CA GLY A 54 -7.03 -22.07 0.93
C GLY A 54 -6.18 -21.61 -0.28
N ASP A 55 -6.42 -22.23 -1.44
CA ASP A 55 -5.71 -21.89 -2.69
C ASP A 55 -6.45 -20.84 -3.53
N LYS A 56 -7.67 -20.46 -3.14
CA LYS A 56 -8.50 -19.55 -3.90
C LYS A 56 -8.30 -18.11 -3.46
N LEU A 57 -7.91 -17.26 -4.39
CA LEU A 57 -7.90 -15.80 -4.23
C LEU A 57 -9.29 -15.24 -4.53
N ASN A 58 -9.90 -14.59 -3.55
CA ASN A 58 -11.17 -13.88 -3.70
C ASN A 58 -10.93 -12.39 -3.50
N THR A 59 -11.54 -11.56 -4.36
CA THR A 59 -11.43 -10.10 -4.29
C THR A 59 -12.82 -9.48 -4.37
N VAL A 60 -13.09 -8.54 -3.48
CA VAL A 60 -14.25 -7.65 -3.51
C VAL A 60 -13.74 -6.22 -3.50
N LYS A 61 -14.16 -5.43 -4.47
CA LYS A 61 -13.76 -4.02 -4.60
C LYS A 61 -14.84 -3.21 -5.29
N GLY A 62 -14.81 -1.90 -5.14
CA GLY A 62 -15.77 -0.99 -5.75
C GLY A 62 -15.41 0.47 -5.52
N GLU A 63 -16.12 1.33 -6.23
CA GLU A 63 -16.08 2.79 -6.06
C GLU A 63 -16.99 3.17 -4.89
N GLY A 64 -16.57 4.13 -4.07
CA GLY A 64 -17.25 4.60 -2.87
C GLY A 64 -16.48 4.34 -1.58
N LEU A 65 -17.07 4.77 -0.47
CA LEU A 65 -16.52 4.59 0.87
C LEU A 65 -16.52 3.11 1.28
N VAL A 66 -15.67 2.76 2.22
CA VAL A 66 -15.56 1.39 2.75
C VAL A 66 -16.93 0.86 3.22
N THR A 67 -17.73 1.69 3.89
CA THR A 67 -19.08 1.33 4.36
C THR A 67 -20.12 1.21 3.25
N GLU A 68 -19.90 1.79 2.10
CA GLU A 68 -20.77 1.71 0.93
C GLU A 68 -20.43 0.50 0.05
N VAL A 69 -19.14 0.26 -0.14
CA VAL A 69 -18.65 -0.86 -0.96
C VAL A 69 -18.87 -2.18 -0.25
N PHE A 70 -18.65 -2.27 1.07
CA PHE A 70 -18.73 -3.50 1.83
C PHE A 70 -20.02 -3.55 2.66
N ASN A 71 -20.72 -4.65 2.53
CA ASN A 71 -21.82 -5.08 3.40
C ASN A 71 -21.60 -6.53 3.84
N GLN A 72 -22.42 -7.03 4.74
CA GLN A 72 -22.29 -8.39 5.26
C GLN A 72 -22.27 -9.46 4.16
N GLN A 73 -23.12 -9.30 3.11
CA GLN A 73 -23.18 -10.24 1.99
C GLN A 73 -21.88 -10.24 1.15
N LYS A 74 -21.26 -9.09 0.96
CA LYS A 74 -19.99 -8.98 0.22
C LYS A 74 -18.81 -9.47 1.06
N LEU A 75 -18.77 -9.13 2.35
CA LEU A 75 -17.73 -9.60 3.27
C LEU A 75 -17.79 -11.12 3.46
N SER A 76 -18.99 -11.74 3.49
CA SER A 76 -19.11 -13.19 3.61
C SER A 76 -18.52 -13.99 2.43
N LYS A 77 -18.22 -13.32 1.29
CA LYS A 77 -17.52 -13.91 0.15
C LYS A 77 -16.01 -13.96 0.35
N LEU A 78 -15.49 -13.21 1.32
CA LEU A 78 -14.10 -13.15 1.67
C LEU A 78 -13.87 -13.94 2.95
N LYS A 79 -13.06 -14.97 2.86
CA LYS A 79 -12.72 -15.82 4.00
C LYS A 79 -11.23 -16.08 4.03
N GLY A 80 -10.73 -16.51 5.19
CA GLY A 80 -9.36 -16.93 5.36
C GLY A 80 -8.60 -16.15 6.41
N ARG A 81 -7.32 -16.49 6.54
CA ARG A 81 -6.42 -15.95 7.56
C ARG A 81 -5.39 -14.97 6.99
N ILE A 82 -5.49 -14.66 5.70
CA ILE A 82 -4.60 -13.75 4.99
C ILE A 82 -5.46 -12.84 4.13
N ALA A 83 -5.30 -11.52 4.30
CA ALA A 83 -5.98 -10.53 3.49
C ALA A 83 -5.12 -9.27 3.31
N ILE A 84 -5.31 -8.58 2.19
CA ILE A 84 -4.83 -7.21 1.98
C ILE A 84 -5.97 -6.33 1.50
N GLY A 85 -5.91 -5.06 1.86
CA GLY A 85 -6.89 -4.07 1.48
C GLY A 85 -6.26 -2.76 1.05
N HIS A 86 -7.07 -1.95 0.37
CA HIS A 86 -6.68 -0.66 -0.16
C HIS A 86 -7.84 0.34 -0.08
N VAL A 87 -7.56 1.57 0.30
CA VAL A 87 -8.41 2.74 0.09
C VAL A 87 -7.74 3.66 -0.90
N ARG A 88 -8.49 4.13 -1.90
CA ARG A 88 -7.97 4.85 -3.06
C ARG A 88 -8.36 6.30 -3.05
N TYR A 89 -7.38 7.14 -3.37
CA TYR A 89 -7.54 8.47 -3.93
C TYR A 89 -6.86 8.52 -5.31
N SER A 90 -7.47 9.21 -6.31
CA SER A 90 -6.91 9.26 -7.67
C SER A 90 -5.77 10.26 -7.76
N THR A 91 -4.55 9.76 -7.87
CA THR A 91 -3.35 10.60 -8.13
C THR A 91 -2.93 10.57 -9.60
N THR A 92 -2.81 9.36 -10.18
CA THR A 92 -2.35 9.18 -11.56
C THR A 92 -3.19 8.11 -12.26
N GLY A 93 -3.55 8.33 -13.53
CA GLY A 93 -4.26 7.35 -14.36
C GLY A 93 -5.78 7.50 -14.38
N GLY A 94 -6.35 8.54 -13.79
CA GLY A 94 -7.79 8.82 -13.80
C GLY A 94 -8.62 7.87 -12.94
N GLY A 95 -9.94 8.15 -12.83
CA GLY A 95 -10.93 7.28 -12.17
C GLY A 95 -11.23 6.03 -13.01
N GLY A 96 -12.01 5.12 -12.42
CA GLY A 96 -12.58 3.95 -13.10
C GLY A 96 -12.32 2.63 -12.38
N ALA A 97 -13.26 1.71 -12.57
CA ALA A 97 -13.30 0.42 -11.87
C ALA A 97 -12.03 -0.45 -12.08
N ASN A 98 -11.35 -0.29 -13.24
CA ASN A 98 -10.14 -1.05 -13.54
C ASN A 98 -8.93 -0.66 -12.68
N ASN A 99 -8.93 0.56 -12.12
CA ASN A 99 -7.84 1.07 -11.29
C ASN A 99 -8.08 0.85 -9.79
N VAL A 100 -9.23 0.28 -9.41
CA VAL A 100 -9.51 -0.05 -8.01
C VAL A 100 -8.63 -1.20 -7.55
N GLN A 101 -7.96 -1.02 -6.44
CA GLN A 101 -7.08 -2.00 -5.83
C GLN A 101 -7.77 -2.73 -4.65
N PRO A 102 -7.26 -3.93 -4.23
CA PRO A 102 -6.08 -4.63 -4.74
C PRO A 102 -6.25 -5.18 -6.17
N PHE A 103 -5.14 -5.22 -6.92
CA PHE A 103 -5.07 -5.97 -8.18
C PHE A 103 -4.87 -7.46 -7.90
N SER A 104 -5.65 -8.30 -8.58
CA SER A 104 -5.57 -9.75 -8.47
C SER A 104 -5.06 -10.34 -9.78
N PHE A 105 -4.06 -11.19 -9.68
CA PHE A 105 -3.41 -11.81 -10.84
C PHE A 105 -3.45 -13.33 -10.71
N ASN A 106 -3.96 -13.98 -11.75
CA ASN A 106 -3.90 -15.44 -11.89
C ASN A 106 -2.62 -15.82 -12.60
N HIS A 107 -1.83 -16.71 -12.03
CA HIS A 107 -0.57 -17.13 -12.62
C HIS A 107 -0.32 -18.61 -12.35
N TYR A 108 0.28 -19.31 -13.32
CA TYR A 108 0.55 -20.75 -13.24
C TYR A 108 1.44 -21.17 -12.04
N THR A 109 2.27 -20.26 -11.52
CA THR A 109 3.08 -20.50 -10.31
C THR A 109 2.35 -20.13 -9.01
N GLY A 110 1.08 -19.75 -9.10
CA GLY A 110 0.20 -19.36 -7.99
C GLY A 110 -0.27 -17.91 -8.12
N ASP A 111 -1.53 -17.73 -7.77
CA ASP A 111 -2.19 -16.42 -7.75
C ASP A 111 -1.57 -15.48 -6.71
N PHE A 112 -1.72 -14.19 -6.94
CA PHE A 112 -1.29 -13.16 -5.99
C PHE A 112 -2.13 -11.89 -6.12
N ALA A 113 -2.15 -11.10 -5.07
CA ALA A 113 -2.76 -9.78 -5.07
C ALA A 113 -1.75 -8.71 -4.67
N LEU A 114 -1.97 -7.48 -5.13
CA LEU A 114 -1.09 -6.33 -4.94
C LEU A 114 -1.89 -5.10 -4.57
N ALA A 115 -1.44 -4.39 -3.54
CA ALA A 115 -1.92 -3.06 -3.13
C ALA A 115 -0.76 -2.08 -3.04
N HIS A 116 -0.99 -0.82 -3.44
CA HIS A 116 0.03 0.21 -3.56
C HIS A 116 -0.48 1.55 -3.00
N ASN A 117 0.29 2.13 -2.11
CA ASN A 117 0.19 3.53 -1.72
C ASN A 117 1.41 4.28 -2.25
N GLY A 118 1.22 5.20 -3.18
CA GLY A 118 2.30 6.01 -3.73
C GLY A 118 2.15 6.32 -5.21
N ASN A 119 3.25 6.76 -5.82
CA ASN A 119 3.33 7.11 -7.23
C ASN A 119 4.74 6.87 -7.79
N LEU A 120 4.82 6.21 -8.95
CA LEU A 120 6.07 5.92 -9.63
C LEU A 120 6.37 7.00 -10.68
N VAL A 121 7.51 7.67 -10.55
CA VAL A 121 7.90 8.77 -11.45
C VAL A 121 8.42 8.27 -12.81
N ASN A 122 8.92 7.04 -12.88
CA ASN A 122 9.41 6.41 -14.12
C ASN A 122 8.38 5.43 -14.75
N SER A 123 7.10 5.56 -14.38
CA SER A 123 6.03 4.64 -14.83
C SER A 123 5.93 4.54 -16.35
N ARG A 124 6.02 5.65 -17.08
CA ARG A 124 5.93 5.69 -18.55
C ARG A 124 7.09 4.94 -19.22
N GLU A 125 8.30 5.06 -18.69
CA GLU A 125 9.48 4.37 -19.19
C GLU A 125 9.38 2.87 -18.97
N LEU A 126 8.98 2.47 -17.76
CA LEU A 126 8.76 1.07 -17.40
C LEU A 126 7.63 0.42 -18.21
N ALA A 127 6.52 1.14 -18.44
CA ALA A 127 5.42 0.65 -19.27
C ALA A 127 5.93 0.34 -20.69
N ARG A 128 6.63 1.28 -21.33
CA ARG A 128 7.22 1.08 -22.66
C ARG A 128 8.22 -0.09 -22.68
N TYR A 129 9.08 -0.18 -21.65
CA TYR A 129 10.02 -1.29 -21.50
C TYR A 129 9.30 -2.65 -21.47
N LEU A 130 8.17 -2.74 -20.76
CA LEU A 130 7.37 -3.95 -20.62
C LEU A 130 6.56 -4.27 -21.90
N GLU A 131 5.94 -3.26 -22.53
CA GLU A 131 5.16 -3.41 -23.78
C GLU A 131 6.02 -3.94 -24.93
N VAL A 132 7.21 -3.39 -25.15
CA VAL A 132 8.17 -3.88 -26.18
C VAL A 132 8.53 -5.36 -25.93
N ARG A 133 8.39 -5.83 -24.71
CA ARG A 133 8.64 -7.23 -24.34
C ARG A 133 7.38 -8.09 -24.26
N GLY A 134 6.25 -7.58 -24.73
CA GLY A 134 4.99 -8.32 -24.88
C GLY A 134 4.09 -8.31 -23.64
N SER A 135 4.31 -7.42 -22.67
CA SER A 135 3.36 -7.23 -21.58
C SER A 135 2.11 -6.50 -22.07
N LEU A 136 0.94 -6.94 -21.61
CA LEU A 136 -0.36 -6.29 -21.86
C LEU A 136 -0.88 -5.76 -20.53
N PHE A 137 -1.27 -4.48 -20.49
CA PHE A 137 -1.82 -3.85 -19.31
C PHE A 137 -3.35 -3.84 -19.35
N HIS A 138 -3.98 -4.06 -18.19
CA HIS A 138 -5.43 -4.06 -18.01
C HIS A 138 -5.92 -2.77 -17.34
N SER A 139 -4.99 -2.04 -16.72
CA SER A 139 -5.25 -0.78 -16.03
C SER A 139 -4.29 0.31 -16.51
N SER A 140 -4.60 1.55 -16.20
CA SER A 140 -3.67 2.68 -16.37
C SER A 140 -2.86 2.99 -15.10
N SER A 141 -2.98 2.13 -14.06
CA SER A 141 -2.28 2.30 -12.80
C SER A 141 -0.80 1.89 -12.92
N ASP A 142 0.07 2.70 -12.37
CA ASP A 142 1.50 2.40 -12.23
C ASP A 142 1.78 1.16 -11.37
N SER A 143 0.85 0.81 -10.50
CA SER A 143 0.95 -0.36 -9.62
C SER A 143 1.02 -1.69 -10.38
N GLU A 144 0.38 -1.79 -11.56
CA GLU A 144 0.40 -3.00 -12.39
C GLU A 144 1.80 -3.30 -12.94
N LEU A 145 2.65 -2.27 -13.09
CA LEU A 145 4.03 -2.43 -13.57
C LEU A 145 4.84 -3.38 -12.68
N LEU A 146 4.70 -3.24 -11.35
CA LEU A 146 5.41 -4.12 -10.41
C LEU A 146 5.01 -5.60 -10.59
N ALA A 147 3.74 -5.88 -10.83
CA ALA A 147 3.27 -7.25 -11.07
C ALA A 147 3.91 -7.87 -12.31
N HIS A 148 4.04 -7.09 -13.39
CA HIS A 148 4.71 -7.53 -14.62
C HIS A 148 6.21 -7.71 -14.42
N LEU A 149 6.88 -6.81 -13.69
CA LEU A 149 8.31 -6.91 -13.40
C LEU A 149 8.64 -8.17 -12.59
N ILE A 150 7.92 -8.43 -11.50
CA ILE A 150 8.12 -9.64 -10.66
C ILE A 150 7.99 -10.94 -11.47
N LYS A 151 7.12 -10.97 -12.49
CA LYS A 151 6.84 -12.17 -13.27
C LYS A 151 7.75 -12.37 -14.49
N LYS A 152 8.48 -11.33 -14.87
CA LYS A 152 9.28 -11.35 -16.09
C LYS A 152 10.61 -12.07 -15.94
N GLU A 153 11.18 -12.03 -14.74
CA GLU A 153 12.46 -12.66 -14.48
C GLU A 153 12.32 -14.18 -14.54
N LYS A 154 13.05 -14.81 -15.48
CA LYS A 154 13.12 -16.27 -15.68
C LYS A 154 14.02 -16.92 -14.65
N SER A 155 14.13 -16.42 -13.46
CA SER A 155 15.07 -17.00 -12.54
C SER A 155 14.45 -18.19 -11.82
N GLU A 156 15.22 -19.24 -11.66
CA GLU A 156 15.04 -20.28 -10.63
C GLU A 156 15.14 -19.68 -9.22
N ASN A 157 15.30 -18.35 -9.14
CA ASN A 157 15.44 -17.56 -7.93
C ASN A 157 14.16 -17.62 -7.09
N ARG A 158 14.36 -17.50 -5.79
CA ARG A 158 13.24 -17.37 -4.84
C ARG A 158 12.41 -16.12 -5.21
N ARG A 159 11.11 -16.15 -4.98
CA ARG A 159 10.19 -15.01 -5.27
C ARG A 159 10.68 -13.68 -4.67
N ILE A 160 11.34 -13.72 -3.51
CA ILE A 160 11.89 -12.52 -2.87
C ILE A 160 12.97 -11.85 -3.73
N ASP A 161 13.81 -12.63 -4.40
CA ASP A 161 14.88 -12.09 -5.25
C ASP A 161 14.28 -11.37 -6.46
N ASN A 162 13.22 -11.94 -7.08
CA ASN A 162 12.50 -11.29 -8.18
C ASN A 162 11.79 -10.00 -7.74
N ILE A 163 11.25 -9.97 -6.51
CA ILE A 163 10.67 -8.74 -5.93
C ILE A 163 11.76 -7.69 -5.76
N ILE A 164 12.91 -8.04 -5.21
CA ILE A 164 14.04 -7.13 -4.99
C ILE A 164 14.54 -6.57 -6.32
N GLU A 165 14.73 -7.42 -7.33
CA GLU A 165 15.13 -6.99 -8.68
C GLU A 165 14.12 -6.01 -9.29
N ALA A 166 12.83 -6.31 -9.18
CA ALA A 166 11.76 -5.45 -9.66
C ALA A 166 11.75 -4.09 -8.92
N LEU A 167 11.88 -4.08 -7.60
CA LEU A 167 11.89 -2.85 -6.79
C LEU A 167 13.08 -1.94 -7.13
N ASN A 168 14.24 -2.51 -7.48
CA ASN A 168 15.41 -1.74 -7.91
C ASN A 168 15.20 -1.00 -9.24
N MET A 169 14.21 -1.41 -10.05
CA MET A 169 13.84 -0.72 -11.28
C MET A 169 12.84 0.42 -11.04
N LEU A 170 12.20 0.49 -9.88
CA LEU A 170 11.19 1.50 -9.57
C LEU A 170 11.85 2.78 -9.05
N GLU A 171 11.31 3.91 -9.51
CA GLU A 171 11.65 5.24 -9.00
C GLU A 171 10.36 5.94 -8.54
N GLY A 172 10.42 6.56 -7.36
CA GLY A 172 9.27 7.28 -6.79
C GLY A 172 9.02 6.93 -5.33
N ALA A 173 7.84 7.33 -4.86
CA ALA A 173 7.37 7.07 -3.51
C ALA A 173 6.43 5.88 -3.52
N PHE A 174 6.67 4.86 -2.70
CA PHE A 174 5.78 3.70 -2.64
C PHE A 174 5.82 2.94 -1.33
N ALA A 175 4.66 2.40 -0.98
CA ALA A 175 4.47 1.32 -0.04
C ALA A 175 3.62 0.23 -0.71
N PHE A 176 4.21 -0.95 -0.97
CA PHE A 176 3.53 -2.07 -1.61
C PHE A 176 3.22 -3.18 -0.63
N LEU A 177 2.03 -3.78 -0.76
CA LEU A 177 1.70 -5.08 -0.20
C LEU A 177 1.50 -6.08 -1.33
N ILE A 178 2.24 -7.18 -1.32
CA ILE A 178 2.12 -8.28 -2.27
C ILE A 178 1.72 -9.52 -1.48
N MET A 179 0.51 -10.01 -1.73
CA MET A 179 -0.05 -11.17 -1.02
C MET A 179 -0.06 -12.40 -1.92
N THR A 180 0.43 -13.50 -1.38
CA THR A 180 0.28 -14.86 -1.94
C THR A 180 -0.48 -15.72 -0.94
N LYS A 181 -0.85 -16.95 -1.30
CA LYS A 181 -1.59 -17.85 -0.40
C LYS A 181 -0.92 -18.09 0.97
N ASN A 182 0.41 -17.95 1.05
CA ASN A 182 1.18 -18.31 2.26
C ASN A 182 2.06 -17.16 2.79
N ARG A 183 2.03 -15.98 2.17
CA ARG A 183 2.94 -14.88 2.54
C ARG A 183 2.36 -13.53 2.19
N ILE A 184 2.76 -12.53 2.96
CA ILE A 184 2.70 -11.12 2.56
C ILE A 184 4.12 -10.59 2.48
N TYR A 185 4.41 -9.85 1.40
CA TYR A 185 5.61 -9.03 1.28
C TYR A 185 5.18 -7.59 1.42
N ALA A 186 5.77 -6.88 2.38
CA ALA A 186 5.56 -5.46 2.59
C ALA A 186 6.84 -4.74 2.18
N CYS A 187 6.75 -3.85 1.19
CA CYS A 187 7.89 -3.20 0.56
C CYS A 187 7.76 -1.69 0.73
N ARG A 188 8.80 -1.03 1.20
CA ARG A 188 8.85 0.42 1.33
C ARG A 188 9.93 1.01 0.41
N ASP A 189 9.66 2.17 -0.18
CA ASP A 189 10.60 2.83 -1.09
C ASP A 189 11.95 3.15 -0.41
N LYS A 190 13.00 3.31 -1.21
CA LYS A 190 14.39 3.50 -0.74
C LYS A 190 14.63 4.76 0.10
N HIS A 191 13.68 5.69 0.11
CA HIS A 191 13.75 6.93 0.87
C HIS A 191 12.75 6.96 2.03
N GLY A 192 11.84 5.99 2.10
CA GLY A 192 10.77 5.94 3.10
C GLY A 192 9.77 7.09 2.98
N LEU A 193 9.49 7.53 1.74
CA LEU A 193 8.57 8.65 1.47
C LEU A 193 7.15 8.35 1.94
N ARG A 194 6.69 7.08 1.80
CA ARG A 194 5.39 6.64 2.30
C ARG A 194 5.54 5.86 3.60
N PRO A 195 4.63 6.08 4.57
CA PRO A 195 4.65 5.34 5.83
C PRO A 195 4.19 3.90 5.62
N LEU A 196 4.80 2.99 6.38
CA LEU A 196 4.39 1.60 6.45
C LEU A 196 4.89 0.99 7.76
N SER A 197 3.99 0.40 8.55
CA SER A 197 4.29 -0.09 9.89
C SER A 197 3.81 -1.52 10.06
N ILE A 198 4.38 -2.24 11.04
CA ILE A 198 4.04 -3.62 11.39
C ILE A 198 3.58 -3.67 12.84
N ALA A 199 2.55 -4.49 13.08
CA ALA A 199 2.03 -4.79 14.40
C ALA A 199 1.82 -6.30 14.59
N LYS A 200 1.68 -6.73 15.84
CA LYS A 200 1.34 -8.08 16.26
C LYS A 200 -0.15 -8.17 16.60
N LEU A 201 -0.83 -9.22 16.17
CA LEU A 201 -2.21 -9.49 16.57
C LEU A 201 -2.37 -10.98 16.87
N GLY A 202 -2.42 -11.36 18.15
CA GLY A 202 -2.38 -12.74 18.56
C GLY A 202 -1.14 -13.45 18.01
N ASP A 203 -1.32 -14.55 17.29
CA ASP A 203 -0.21 -15.27 16.65
C ASP A 203 0.15 -14.73 15.26
N GLY A 204 -0.65 -13.80 14.71
CA GLY A 204 -0.45 -13.24 13.39
C GLY A 204 0.17 -11.84 13.40
N TYR A 205 0.18 -11.22 12.22
CA TYR A 205 0.80 -9.90 11.98
C TYR A 205 -0.12 -9.01 11.16
N VAL A 206 0.01 -7.73 11.38
CA VAL A 206 -0.73 -6.67 10.69
C VAL A 206 0.25 -5.69 10.08
N ILE A 207 -0.03 -5.21 8.89
CA ILE A 207 0.71 -4.16 8.19
C ILE A 207 -0.25 -3.03 7.87
N SER A 208 0.14 -1.78 8.08
CA SER A 208 -0.70 -0.63 7.79
C SER A 208 0.13 0.58 7.37
N SER A 209 -0.48 1.44 6.54
CA SER A 209 0.05 2.77 6.24
C SER A 209 0.11 3.66 7.48
N GLU A 210 -0.82 3.50 8.44
CA GLU A 210 -0.84 4.28 9.68
C GLU A 210 -1.13 3.40 10.90
N THR A 211 -0.57 3.79 12.05
CA THR A 211 -0.71 3.04 13.31
C THR A 211 -2.11 3.13 13.91
N CYS A 212 -2.89 4.19 13.61
CA CYS A 212 -4.29 4.31 14.06
C CYS A 212 -5.17 3.11 13.67
N ALA A 213 -4.83 2.41 12.58
CA ALA A 213 -5.54 1.21 12.17
C ALA A 213 -5.24 -0.01 13.06
N PHE A 214 -4.10 -0.03 13.75
CA PHE A 214 -3.76 -1.07 14.72
C PHE A 214 -4.65 -0.98 15.96
N ASP A 215 -4.87 0.22 16.47
CA ASP A 215 -5.67 0.46 17.66
C ASP A 215 -7.11 -0.03 17.49
N ILE A 216 -7.69 0.18 16.31
CA ILE A 216 -9.08 -0.23 16.00
C ILE A 216 -9.28 -1.75 16.12
N ILE A 217 -8.26 -2.54 15.81
CA ILE A 217 -8.33 -4.00 15.85
C ILE A 217 -7.60 -4.61 17.05
N GLY A 218 -7.01 -3.78 17.92
CA GLY A 218 -6.26 -4.22 19.11
C GLY A 218 -4.92 -4.89 18.77
N ALA A 219 -4.26 -4.47 17.69
CA ALA A 219 -2.92 -4.95 17.34
C ALA A 219 -1.83 -4.13 18.04
N GLU A 220 -0.78 -4.79 18.49
CA GLU A 220 0.35 -4.19 19.19
C GLU A 220 1.44 -3.78 18.19
N PHE A 221 1.76 -2.48 18.14
CA PHE A 221 2.81 -1.93 17.28
C PHE A 221 4.17 -2.59 17.56
N ILE A 222 4.86 -3.00 16.51
CA ILE A 222 6.22 -3.56 16.60
C ILE A 222 7.23 -2.51 16.17
N ARG A 223 7.14 -2.04 14.93
CA ARG A 223 8.03 -1.03 14.34
C ARG A 223 7.52 -0.51 13.00
N ASP A 224 8.08 0.57 12.54
CA ASP A 224 8.00 0.99 11.16
C ASP A 224 8.86 0.08 10.26
N ILE A 225 8.48 -0.07 8.98
CA ILE A 225 9.31 -0.70 7.96
C ILE A 225 10.34 0.32 7.51
N GLU A 226 11.61 -0.08 7.47
CA GLU A 226 12.71 0.82 7.12
C GLU A 226 12.69 1.20 5.63
N PRO A 227 13.24 2.37 5.25
CA PRO A 227 13.45 2.72 3.86
C PRO A 227 14.27 1.66 3.12
N GLY A 228 13.83 1.27 1.91
CA GLY A 228 14.50 0.23 1.12
C GLY A 228 14.39 -1.18 1.67
N GLU A 229 13.46 -1.42 2.59
CA GLU A 229 13.21 -2.73 3.18
C GLU A 229 12.06 -3.47 2.49
N VAL A 230 12.24 -4.80 2.35
CA VAL A 230 11.18 -5.77 2.05
C VAL A 230 11.03 -6.70 3.23
N VAL A 231 9.90 -6.61 3.87
CA VAL A 231 9.51 -7.53 4.95
C VAL A 231 8.71 -8.69 4.38
N THR A 232 9.17 -9.90 4.62
CA THR A 232 8.42 -11.13 4.34
C THR A 232 7.76 -11.63 5.60
N ILE A 233 6.45 -11.81 5.57
CA ILE A 233 5.65 -12.35 6.66
C ILE A 233 5.04 -13.68 6.23
N ASP A 234 5.34 -14.75 6.95
CA ASP A 234 4.76 -16.07 6.74
C ASP A 234 4.65 -16.83 8.09
N HIS A 235 4.33 -18.13 8.02
CA HIS A 235 4.19 -18.98 9.22
C HIS A 235 5.47 -19.15 10.05
N HIS A 236 6.63 -18.77 9.53
CA HIS A 236 7.90 -18.71 10.27
C HIS A 236 8.13 -17.35 10.96
N GLY A 237 7.21 -16.39 10.79
CA GLY A 237 7.30 -15.05 11.34
C GLY A 237 7.76 -13.99 10.33
N ILE A 238 8.45 -12.98 10.83
CA ILE A 238 8.92 -11.83 10.06
C ILE A 238 10.38 -12.07 9.64
N ARG A 239 10.68 -11.81 8.37
CA ARG A 239 12.05 -11.74 7.83
C ARG A 239 12.22 -10.47 7.04
N SER A 240 13.37 -9.84 7.20
CA SER A 240 13.72 -8.56 6.60
C SER A 240 14.81 -8.72 5.54
N ASN A 241 14.67 -8.06 4.42
CA ASN A 241 15.68 -7.94 3.38
C ASN A 241 15.75 -6.48 2.93
N HIS A 242 16.95 -5.91 2.86
CA HIS A 242 17.15 -4.58 2.30
C HIS A 242 17.56 -4.70 0.82
N TYR A 243 16.84 -4.01 -0.06
CA TYR A 243 17.15 -3.96 -1.48
C TYR A 243 17.95 -2.71 -1.87
N SER A 244 18.04 -1.72 -0.95
CA SER A 244 18.88 -0.54 -1.11
C SER A 244 19.74 -0.33 0.13
N LEU A 245 21.04 -0.13 -0.08
CA LEU A 245 21.99 0.18 1.00
C LEU A 245 22.09 1.71 1.25
N TYR A 246 21.64 2.54 0.32
CA TYR A 246 21.57 3.99 0.46
C TYR A 246 20.25 4.39 1.08
N GLN A 247 20.25 4.57 2.39
CA GLN A 247 19.08 4.95 3.16
C GLN A 247 19.24 6.42 3.59
N ARG A 248 18.69 7.32 2.80
CA ARG A 248 18.43 8.67 3.26
C ARG A 248 16.95 8.75 3.59
N HIS A 249 16.62 8.92 4.86
CA HIS A 249 15.26 9.15 5.33
C HIS A 249 14.76 10.48 4.76
N LEU A 250 13.73 10.40 3.91
CA LEU A 250 13.10 11.56 3.26
C LEU A 250 11.58 11.46 3.42
N MET A 251 11.11 11.19 4.64
CA MET A 251 9.69 11.11 4.94
C MET A 251 8.96 12.34 4.42
N CYS A 252 7.84 12.14 3.75
CA CYS A 252 7.03 13.21 3.21
C CYS A 252 6.46 14.06 4.36
N ALA A 253 6.82 15.36 4.43
CA ALA A 253 6.33 16.25 5.48
C ALA A 253 4.80 16.40 5.47
N MET A 254 4.15 16.20 4.32
CA MET A 254 2.70 16.27 4.18
C MET A 254 1.98 15.18 4.98
N GLU A 255 2.64 14.05 5.25
CA GLU A 255 2.09 13.03 6.16
C GLU A 255 1.82 13.62 7.55
N TYR A 256 2.75 14.39 8.10
CA TYR A 256 2.57 15.05 9.39
C TYR A 256 1.64 16.26 9.34
N ILE A 257 1.72 17.06 8.28
CA ILE A 257 0.99 18.33 8.17
C ILE A 257 -0.49 18.07 7.87
N TYR A 258 -0.79 17.14 6.95
CA TYR A 258 -2.13 17.01 6.39
C TYR A 258 -2.68 15.58 6.36
N PHE A 259 -1.94 14.57 5.81
CA PHE A 259 -2.54 13.29 5.47
C PHE A 259 -2.89 12.43 6.68
N ALA A 260 -1.93 12.20 7.58
CA ALA A 260 -2.11 11.23 8.65
C ALA A 260 -3.12 11.70 9.72
N ARG A 261 -3.80 10.74 10.33
CA ARG A 261 -4.67 11.02 11.47
C ARG A 261 -3.85 11.52 12.68
N PRO A 262 -4.43 12.43 13.49
CA PRO A 262 -3.72 12.97 14.66
C PRO A 262 -3.29 11.93 15.69
N ASP A 263 -4.01 10.82 15.78
CA ASP A 263 -3.75 9.69 16.69
C ASP A 263 -2.72 8.68 16.14
N SER A 264 -2.22 8.88 14.93
CA SER A 264 -1.15 8.06 14.35
C SER A 264 0.22 8.45 14.87
N ASP A 265 1.09 7.46 15.03
CA ASP A 265 2.53 7.62 15.22
C ASP A 265 3.25 7.22 13.92
N ILE A 266 4.16 8.07 13.45
CA ILE A 266 4.95 7.85 12.24
C ILE A 266 6.41 8.12 12.59
N GLU A 267 7.31 7.17 12.34
CA GLU A 267 8.75 7.29 12.63
C GLU A 267 9.03 7.73 14.07
N GLY A 268 8.24 7.21 15.02
CA GLY A 268 8.35 7.53 16.43
C GLY A 268 7.84 8.92 16.83
N CYS A 269 7.19 9.66 15.92
CA CYS A 269 6.62 10.97 16.18
C CYS A 269 5.09 10.92 16.07
N ASN A 270 4.41 11.31 17.17
CA ASN A 270 2.96 11.42 17.17
C ASN A 270 2.50 12.65 16.36
N VAL A 271 1.60 12.43 15.42
CA VAL A 271 1.13 13.45 14.45
C VAL A 271 0.46 14.64 15.15
N HIS A 272 -0.36 14.40 16.19
CA HIS A 272 -0.97 15.49 16.95
C HIS A 272 0.07 16.36 17.68
N SER A 273 1.06 15.72 18.29
CA SER A 273 2.15 16.40 18.98
C SER A 273 3.00 17.26 18.03
N PHE A 274 3.28 16.74 16.84
CA PHE A 274 3.94 17.46 15.76
C PHE A 274 3.14 18.70 15.34
N ARG A 275 1.84 18.57 15.07
CA ARG A 275 0.97 19.69 14.67
C ARG A 275 0.86 20.76 15.77
N LYS A 276 0.78 20.37 17.03
CA LYS A 276 0.82 21.32 18.16
C LYS A 276 2.12 22.11 18.22
N LEU A 277 3.25 21.44 18.04
CA LEU A 277 4.57 22.07 18.04
C LEU A 277 4.70 23.05 16.87
N THR A 278 4.28 22.66 15.67
CA THR A 278 4.28 23.54 14.49
C THR A 278 3.42 24.79 14.71
N GLY A 279 2.21 24.63 15.28
CA GLY A 279 1.33 25.76 15.61
C GLY A 279 1.97 26.72 16.62
N ARG A 280 2.72 26.19 17.62
CA ARG A 280 3.45 27.04 18.58
C ARG A 280 4.53 27.86 17.88
N TYR A 281 5.35 27.24 17.02
CA TYR A 281 6.39 27.96 16.28
C TYR A 281 5.81 29.03 15.35
N LEU A 282 4.70 28.75 14.68
CA LEU A 282 4.02 29.76 13.86
C LEU A 282 3.57 30.97 14.69
N TYR A 283 3.02 30.74 15.88
CA TYR A 283 2.62 31.82 16.78
C TYR A 283 3.81 32.64 17.27
N GLU A 284 4.96 32.01 17.56
CA GLU A 284 6.17 32.70 18.02
C GLU A 284 6.84 33.55 16.93
N GLN A 285 6.55 33.26 15.64
CA GLN A 285 7.12 33.94 14.46
C GLN A 285 6.20 35.06 13.90
N SER A 286 4.93 35.07 14.27
CA SER A 286 3.92 36.06 13.83
C SER A 286 3.81 37.22 14.80
#